data_5286f34cd4078c8009747e7d6cc1fc71
#
_entry.id   5286f34cd4078c8009747e7d6cc1fc71
#
_cell.length_a   1.000
_cell.length_b   1.000
_cell.length_c   1.000
_cell.angle_alpha   90.00
_cell.angle_beta   90.00
_cell.angle_gamma   90.00
#
_symmetry.space_group_name_H-M   'P 1'
#
loop_
_entity.id
_entity.type
_entity.pdbx_description
1 polymer ?
#
loop_
_entity_poly.entity_id
_entity_poly.type
_entity_poly.pdbx_seq_one_letter_code
_entity_poly.pdbx_strand_id
1 'polypeptide(L)'
;MNKIALITGATSGIGEGCARRFARGGYNLIITGRNTGKLEILKKELEAEGTEVLALAFDVRNREAAKKAVDYIPDAWRNIDVLINNAGLARGLEPEYDGDFEDWDQMIDTNIKGLLTMTRLIVPGMIKRNHGHIINIGSVAGDAAYAGGNVYCATKAAVKAISDGLRIDVAHTKVRVTNVKPGLVETNFSNVRFHGDNARADQVYRGITPLNGDDVADVAYYAASAPEHVQIAEVLVLATHQANGTVIHRS
;
A
#
# COMPACT_ATOMS: atom_id res chain seq x y z
N MET A 1 -2.15 20.39 16.24
CA MET A 1 -2.98 19.48 15.43
C MET A 1 -2.24 18.17 15.28
N ASN A 2 -2.94 17.03 15.35
CA ASN A 2 -2.32 15.73 15.09
C ASN A 2 -1.86 15.64 13.63
N LYS A 3 -0.82 14.85 13.38
CA LYS A 3 -0.39 14.54 12.01
C LYS A 3 -1.48 13.77 11.27
N ILE A 4 -1.56 13.90 9.96
CA ILE A 4 -2.56 13.25 9.12
C ILE A 4 -1.89 12.22 8.22
N ALA A 5 -2.39 10.98 8.24
CA ALA A 5 -2.00 9.93 7.30
C ALA A 5 -3.16 9.58 6.36
N LEU A 6 -2.91 9.61 5.05
CA LEU A 6 -3.83 9.11 4.02
C LEU A 6 -3.41 7.71 3.59
N ILE A 7 -4.33 6.74 3.70
CA ILE A 7 -4.06 5.32 3.42
C ILE A 7 -5.00 4.84 2.33
N THR A 8 -4.45 4.39 1.21
CA THR A 8 -5.24 3.78 0.14
C THR A 8 -5.43 2.28 0.36
N GLY A 9 -6.63 1.77 0.07
CA GLY A 9 -6.94 0.35 0.27
C GLY A 9 -6.94 -0.06 1.74
N ALA A 10 -7.47 0.80 2.62
CA ALA A 10 -7.47 0.60 4.08
C ALA A 10 -8.44 -0.47 4.60
N THR A 11 -9.27 -1.08 3.75
CA THR A 11 -10.38 -1.96 4.17
C THR A 11 -9.99 -3.40 4.46
N SER A 12 -8.71 -3.76 4.36
CA SER A 12 -8.21 -5.11 4.65
C SER A 12 -6.68 -5.16 4.68
N GLY A 13 -6.15 -6.21 5.30
CA GLY A 13 -4.73 -6.61 5.24
C GLY A 13 -3.77 -5.51 5.67
N ILE A 14 -2.74 -5.25 4.86
CA ILE A 14 -1.69 -4.28 5.19
C ILE A 14 -2.27 -2.87 5.38
N GLY A 15 -3.24 -2.46 4.54
CA GLY A 15 -3.85 -1.13 4.65
C GLY A 15 -4.64 -0.93 5.94
N GLU A 16 -5.37 -1.96 6.38
CA GLU A 16 -6.07 -1.95 7.67
C GLU A 16 -5.07 -1.96 8.84
N GLY A 17 -4.03 -2.80 8.76
CA GLY A 17 -2.94 -2.79 9.75
C GLY A 17 -2.29 -1.40 9.85
N CYS A 18 -2.00 -0.75 8.71
CA CYS A 18 -1.48 0.62 8.69
C CYS A 18 -2.45 1.61 9.35
N ALA A 19 -3.76 1.52 9.08
CA ALA A 19 -4.74 2.40 9.70
C ALA A 19 -4.72 2.27 11.23
N ARG A 20 -4.76 1.06 11.75
CA ARG A 20 -4.70 0.79 13.20
C ARG A 20 -3.36 1.22 13.81
N ARG A 21 -2.26 0.94 13.12
CA ARG A 21 -0.93 1.29 13.63
C ARG A 21 -0.68 2.78 13.70
N PHE A 22 -1.08 3.53 12.66
CA PHE A 22 -0.92 4.98 12.61
C PHE A 22 -1.88 5.68 13.58
N ALA A 23 -3.11 5.16 13.76
CA ALA A 23 -4.03 5.63 14.81
C ALA A 23 -3.39 5.56 16.20
N ARG A 24 -2.86 4.37 16.58
CA ARG A 24 -2.12 4.20 17.85
C ARG A 24 -0.87 5.09 17.93
N GLY A 25 -0.32 5.49 16.80
CA GLY A 25 0.79 6.43 16.71
C GLY A 25 0.39 7.91 16.81
N GLY A 26 -0.90 8.20 17.06
CA GLY A 26 -1.42 9.57 17.26
C GLY A 26 -1.70 10.34 15.95
N TYR A 27 -1.86 9.64 14.82
CA TYR A 27 -2.26 10.27 13.57
C TYR A 27 -3.79 10.32 13.46
N ASN A 28 -4.31 11.42 12.93
CA ASN A 28 -5.64 11.46 12.33
C ASN A 28 -5.58 10.78 10.95
N LEU A 29 -6.65 10.13 10.53
CA LEU A 29 -6.59 9.25 9.36
C LEU A 29 -7.56 9.66 8.25
N ILE A 30 -7.08 9.66 7.02
CA ILE A 30 -7.91 9.61 5.82
C ILE A 30 -7.80 8.19 5.28
N ILE A 31 -8.86 7.41 5.41
CA ILE A 31 -8.91 6.03 4.94
C ILE A 31 -9.69 5.94 3.64
N THR A 32 -9.14 5.23 2.65
CA THR A 32 -9.83 5.08 1.37
C THR A 32 -9.96 3.63 0.94
N GLY A 33 -11.00 3.35 0.16
CA GLY A 33 -11.28 2.03 -0.37
C GLY A 33 -12.56 2.01 -1.20
N ARG A 34 -12.86 0.85 -1.81
CA ARG A 34 -14.05 0.68 -2.65
C ARG A 34 -15.30 0.29 -1.86
N ASN A 35 -15.12 -0.40 -0.76
CA ASN A 35 -16.22 -0.92 0.05
C ASN A 35 -16.58 0.08 1.16
N THR A 36 -17.65 0.84 0.94
CA THR A 36 -18.16 1.84 1.88
C THR A 36 -18.50 1.24 3.24
N GLY A 37 -19.14 0.05 3.27
CA GLY A 37 -19.50 -0.61 4.54
C GLY A 37 -18.30 -0.95 5.40
N LYS A 38 -17.24 -1.52 4.79
CA LYS A 38 -15.99 -1.80 5.52
C LYS A 38 -15.28 -0.54 5.97
N LEU A 39 -15.28 0.54 5.16
CA LEU A 39 -14.72 1.83 5.57
C LEU A 39 -15.44 2.40 6.78
N GLU A 40 -16.76 2.35 6.82
CA GLU A 40 -17.56 2.85 7.95
C GLU A 40 -17.37 2.01 9.22
N ILE A 41 -17.21 0.70 9.09
CA ILE A 41 -16.90 -0.17 10.24
C ILE A 41 -15.52 0.21 10.80
N LEU A 42 -14.48 0.23 9.96
CA LEU A 42 -13.13 0.58 10.40
C LEU A 42 -13.07 2.00 11.00
N LYS A 43 -13.76 2.96 10.37
CA LYS A 43 -13.87 4.33 10.89
C LYS A 43 -14.42 4.33 12.31
N LYS A 44 -15.56 3.68 12.55
CA LYS A 44 -16.19 3.62 13.89
C LYS A 44 -15.28 2.98 14.93
N GLU A 45 -14.57 1.91 14.58
CA GLU A 45 -13.62 1.25 15.46
C GLU A 45 -12.48 2.19 15.87
N LEU A 46 -11.88 2.89 14.92
CA LEU A 46 -10.78 3.81 15.16
C LEU A 46 -11.22 5.08 15.92
N GLU A 47 -12.43 5.58 15.64
CA GLU A 47 -13.02 6.72 16.37
C GLU A 47 -13.33 6.34 17.84
N ALA A 48 -13.75 5.11 18.10
CA ALA A 48 -13.94 4.62 19.46
C ALA A 48 -12.62 4.54 20.26
N GLU A 49 -11.48 4.42 19.57
CA GLU A 49 -10.13 4.48 20.17
C GLU A 49 -9.58 5.93 20.26
N GLY A 50 -10.38 6.93 19.91
CA GLY A 50 -10.02 8.36 20.04
C GLY A 50 -9.31 8.97 18.81
N THR A 51 -9.29 8.28 17.68
CA THR A 51 -8.70 8.78 16.43
C THR A 51 -9.75 9.49 15.59
N GLU A 52 -9.47 10.69 15.08
CA GLU A 52 -10.34 11.32 14.07
C GLU A 52 -10.13 10.64 12.72
N VAL A 53 -11.23 10.28 12.03
CA VAL A 53 -11.17 9.53 10.77
C VAL A 53 -12.08 10.14 9.70
N LEU A 54 -11.50 10.44 8.54
CA LEU A 54 -12.21 10.79 7.31
C LEU A 54 -12.21 9.59 6.37
N ALA A 55 -13.39 9.03 6.07
CA ALA A 55 -13.53 7.91 5.15
C ALA A 55 -13.93 8.41 3.74
N LEU A 56 -13.19 8.00 2.70
CA LEU A 56 -13.43 8.38 1.32
C LEU A 56 -13.60 7.11 0.45
N ALA A 57 -14.80 6.87 -0.05
CA ALA A 57 -15.10 5.70 -0.86
C ALA A 57 -14.87 6.01 -2.34
N PHE A 58 -13.82 5.42 -2.95
CA PHE A 58 -13.56 5.46 -4.40
C PHE A 58 -12.62 4.33 -4.83
N ASP A 59 -12.56 4.09 -6.13
CA ASP A 59 -11.59 3.21 -6.76
C ASP A 59 -10.41 4.04 -7.28
N VAL A 60 -9.19 3.71 -6.85
CA VAL A 60 -7.96 4.41 -7.28
C VAL A 60 -7.71 4.33 -8.79
N ARG A 61 -8.31 3.35 -9.49
CA ARG A 61 -8.28 3.21 -10.95
C ARG A 61 -9.06 4.33 -11.67
N ASN A 62 -10.09 4.85 -11.00
CA ASN A 62 -10.90 5.94 -11.54
C ASN A 62 -10.31 7.30 -11.11
N ARG A 63 -9.56 7.93 -12.02
CA ARG A 63 -8.87 9.21 -11.78
C ARG A 63 -9.84 10.33 -11.40
N GLU A 64 -10.99 10.40 -12.06
CA GLU A 64 -11.98 11.46 -11.80
C GLU A 64 -12.60 11.30 -10.41
N ALA A 65 -12.94 10.06 -10.03
CA ALA A 65 -13.45 9.78 -8.70
C ALA A 65 -12.40 10.08 -7.61
N ALA A 66 -11.15 9.67 -7.83
CA ALA A 66 -10.04 9.98 -6.91
C ALA A 66 -9.82 11.48 -6.77
N LYS A 67 -9.76 12.19 -7.91
CA LYS A 67 -9.61 13.66 -7.91
C LYS A 67 -10.77 14.34 -7.16
N LYS A 68 -12.01 13.97 -7.48
CA LYS A 68 -13.19 14.50 -6.81
C LYS A 68 -13.13 14.25 -5.30
N ALA A 69 -12.78 13.05 -4.86
CA ALA A 69 -12.66 12.72 -3.44
C ALA A 69 -11.60 13.57 -2.75
N VAL A 70 -10.42 13.77 -3.37
CA VAL A 70 -9.33 14.59 -2.82
C VAL A 70 -9.70 16.08 -2.81
N ASP A 71 -10.37 16.60 -3.85
CA ASP A 71 -10.82 17.98 -3.92
C ASP A 71 -11.85 18.33 -2.81
N TYR A 72 -12.65 17.35 -2.39
CA TYR A 72 -13.63 17.49 -1.31
C TYR A 72 -13.07 17.30 0.10
N ILE A 73 -11.77 17.02 0.26
CA ILE A 73 -11.15 16.95 1.59
C ILE A 73 -11.29 18.32 2.27
N PRO A 74 -11.87 18.41 3.48
CA PRO A 74 -12.00 19.66 4.23
C PRO A 74 -10.64 20.29 4.50
N ASP A 75 -10.58 21.63 4.58
CA ASP A 75 -9.31 22.36 4.74
C ASP A 75 -8.50 21.90 5.96
N ALA A 76 -9.16 21.56 7.07
CA ALA A 76 -8.50 21.04 8.26
C ALA A 76 -7.76 19.72 8.02
N TRP A 77 -8.09 18.98 6.95
CA TRP A 77 -7.53 17.67 6.60
C TRP A 77 -6.53 17.74 5.42
N ARG A 78 -6.33 18.90 4.81
CA ARG A 78 -5.48 19.04 3.60
C ARG A 78 -3.98 18.93 3.88
N ASN A 79 -3.56 19.12 5.11
CA ASN A 79 -2.15 19.03 5.49
C ASN A 79 -1.73 17.57 5.75
N ILE A 80 -1.81 16.74 4.72
CA ILE A 80 -1.45 15.32 4.79
C ILE A 80 0.05 15.18 4.98
N ASP A 81 0.47 14.58 6.11
CA ASP A 81 1.87 14.37 6.48
C ASP A 81 2.42 13.07 5.89
N VAL A 82 1.57 12.03 5.79
CA VAL A 82 1.96 10.72 5.26
C VAL A 82 0.94 10.25 4.22
N LEU A 83 1.42 9.85 3.05
CA LEU A 83 0.64 9.14 2.03
C LEU A 83 1.11 7.69 1.99
N ILE A 84 0.22 6.75 2.30
CA ILE A 84 0.48 5.31 2.15
C ILE A 84 -0.24 4.80 0.91
N ASN A 85 0.50 4.60 -0.17
CA ASN A 85 0.04 3.96 -1.39
C ASN A 85 0.06 2.44 -1.19
N ASN A 86 -1.01 1.92 -0.57
CA ASN A 86 -1.16 0.50 -0.27
C ASN A 86 -2.14 -0.19 -1.24
N ALA A 87 -3.10 0.52 -1.82
CA ALA A 87 -4.04 -0.09 -2.77
C ALA A 87 -3.29 -0.85 -3.87
N GLY A 88 -3.51 -2.15 -3.93
CA GLY A 88 -2.84 -3.05 -4.87
C GLY A 88 -3.46 -4.44 -4.84
N LEU A 89 -3.26 -5.19 -5.91
CA LEU A 89 -3.72 -6.57 -6.04
C LEU A 89 -2.79 -7.39 -6.95
N ALA A 90 -2.91 -8.72 -6.85
CA ALA A 90 -2.50 -9.65 -7.90
C ALA A 90 -3.73 -10.39 -8.41
N ARG A 91 -3.67 -10.84 -9.65
CA ARG A 91 -4.67 -11.66 -10.32
C ARG A 91 -3.98 -12.76 -11.11
N GLY A 92 -4.53 -13.97 -11.02
CA GLY A 92 -4.04 -15.13 -11.74
C GLY A 92 -2.64 -15.61 -11.32
N LEU A 93 -2.24 -16.72 -11.87
CA LEU A 93 -0.90 -17.32 -11.75
C LEU A 93 -0.58 -18.15 -13.01
N GLU A 94 -1.21 -17.85 -14.11
CA GLU A 94 -1.04 -18.50 -15.40
C GLU A 94 0.26 -18.01 -16.06
N PRO A 95 0.90 -18.83 -16.90
CA PRO A 95 2.00 -18.39 -17.74
C PRO A 95 1.57 -17.19 -18.60
N GLU A 96 2.52 -16.33 -18.97
CA GLU A 96 2.23 -15.08 -19.70
C GLU A 96 1.48 -15.33 -21.01
N TYR A 97 1.81 -16.41 -21.73
CA TYR A 97 1.17 -16.75 -22.99
C TYR A 97 -0.27 -17.29 -22.84
N ASP A 98 -0.76 -17.47 -21.59
CA ASP A 98 -2.10 -17.99 -21.28
C ASP A 98 -2.83 -17.13 -20.23
N GLY A 99 -2.34 -15.93 -19.98
CA GLY A 99 -2.88 -15.03 -18.98
C GLY A 99 -4.11 -14.26 -19.47
N ASP A 100 -4.98 -13.90 -18.52
CA ASP A 100 -6.19 -13.12 -18.76
C ASP A 100 -5.86 -11.61 -18.88
N PHE A 101 -6.29 -10.97 -19.97
CA PHE A 101 -6.07 -9.55 -20.22
C PHE A 101 -6.75 -8.64 -19.18
N GLU A 102 -7.95 -9.00 -18.72
CA GLU A 102 -8.66 -8.23 -17.68
C GLU A 102 -7.91 -8.26 -16.35
N ASP A 103 -7.30 -9.40 -16.00
CA ASP A 103 -6.46 -9.53 -14.82
C ASP A 103 -5.20 -8.64 -14.94
N TRP A 104 -4.60 -8.58 -16.11
CA TRP A 104 -3.46 -7.71 -16.37
C TRP A 104 -3.82 -6.24 -16.26
N ASP A 105 -4.91 -5.83 -16.89
CA ASP A 105 -5.40 -4.44 -16.84
C ASP A 105 -5.71 -4.04 -15.39
N GLN A 106 -6.38 -4.90 -14.62
CA GLN A 106 -6.66 -4.64 -13.21
C GLN A 106 -5.39 -4.45 -12.38
N MET A 107 -4.35 -5.26 -12.61
CA MET A 107 -3.06 -5.13 -11.92
C MET A 107 -2.34 -3.84 -12.29
N ILE A 108 -2.26 -3.51 -13.58
CA ILE A 108 -1.61 -2.30 -14.08
C ILE A 108 -2.35 -1.05 -13.61
N ASP A 109 -3.66 -1.03 -13.75
CA ASP A 109 -4.49 0.11 -13.37
C ASP A 109 -4.46 0.38 -11.88
N THR A 110 -4.47 -0.67 -11.05
CA THR A 110 -4.44 -0.50 -9.59
C THR A 110 -3.02 -0.19 -9.11
N ASN A 111 -2.06 -1.08 -9.42
CA ASN A 111 -0.74 -1.05 -8.79
C ASN A 111 0.16 0.08 -9.34
N ILE A 112 -0.07 0.50 -10.58
CA ILE A 112 0.73 1.56 -11.24
C ILE A 112 -0.07 2.84 -11.39
N LYS A 113 -1.15 2.83 -12.17
CA LYS A 113 -1.91 4.06 -12.48
C LYS A 113 -2.59 4.62 -11.23
N GLY A 114 -3.15 3.77 -10.37
CA GLY A 114 -3.76 4.17 -9.10
C GLY A 114 -2.77 4.82 -8.15
N LEU A 115 -1.59 4.21 -7.98
CA LEU A 115 -0.49 4.77 -7.19
C LEU A 115 -0.04 6.13 -7.74
N LEU A 116 0.20 6.24 -9.03
CA LEU A 116 0.60 7.50 -9.69
C LEU A 116 -0.49 8.57 -9.53
N THR A 117 -1.76 8.21 -9.64
CA THR A 117 -2.90 9.12 -9.46
C THR A 117 -2.88 9.73 -8.06
N MET A 118 -2.80 8.90 -7.01
CA MET A 118 -2.78 9.40 -5.63
C MET A 118 -1.53 10.23 -5.34
N THR A 119 -0.37 9.78 -5.81
CA THR A 119 0.89 10.54 -5.72
C THR A 119 0.74 11.92 -6.35
N ARG A 120 0.23 12.00 -7.58
CA ARG A 120 0.04 13.28 -8.30
C ARG A 120 -0.94 14.23 -7.61
N LEU A 121 -1.96 13.70 -6.94
CA LEU A 121 -2.95 14.51 -6.22
C LEU A 121 -2.44 15.05 -4.89
N ILE A 122 -1.58 14.31 -4.18
CA ILE A 122 -1.20 14.64 -2.80
C ILE A 122 0.18 15.32 -2.70
N VAL A 123 1.17 14.82 -3.44
CA VAL A 123 2.59 15.26 -3.31
C VAL A 123 2.80 16.76 -3.57
N PRO A 124 2.12 17.43 -4.51
CA PRO A 124 2.30 18.87 -4.70
C PRO A 124 2.02 19.70 -3.42
N GLY A 125 1.03 19.28 -2.61
CA GLY A 125 0.76 19.90 -1.31
C GLY A 125 1.91 19.68 -0.32
N MET A 126 2.52 18.51 -0.30
CA MET A 126 3.70 18.20 0.53
C MET A 126 4.92 19.05 0.12
N ILE A 127 5.19 19.16 -1.19
CA ILE A 127 6.29 19.98 -1.74
C ILE A 127 6.09 21.46 -1.34
N LYS A 128 4.87 22.00 -1.51
CA LYS A 128 4.55 23.39 -1.14
C LYS A 128 4.80 23.67 0.34
N ARG A 129 4.53 22.72 1.22
CA ARG A 129 4.80 22.84 2.67
C ARG A 129 6.23 22.49 3.04
N ASN A 130 7.03 21.98 2.09
CA ASN A 130 8.38 21.43 2.33
C ASN A 130 8.39 20.35 3.43
N HIS A 131 7.32 19.53 3.51
CA HIS A 131 7.12 18.50 4.52
C HIS A 131 6.19 17.42 4.01
N GLY A 132 6.52 16.15 4.24
CA GLY A 132 5.69 15.00 3.94
C GLY A 132 6.47 13.71 3.78
N HIS A 133 5.76 12.60 3.74
CA HIS A 133 6.35 11.28 3.52
C HIS A 133 5.44 10.42 2.66
N ILE A 134 5.94 9.91 1.56
CA ILE A 134 5.26 8.93 0.71
C ILE A 134 5.79 7.54 1.03
N ILE A 135 4.89 6.62 1.40
CA ILE A 135 5.21 5.21 1.64
C ILE A 135 4.47 4.38 0.60
N ASN A 136 5.22 3.78 -0.31
CA ASN A 136 4.68 2.88 -1.32
C ASN A 136 4.80 1.43 -0.84
N ILE A 137 3.73 0.65 -0.91
CA ILE A 137 3.78 -0.78 -0.63
C ILE A 137 4.16 -1.53 -1.91
N GLY A 138 5.45 -1.79 -2.01
CA GLY A 138 6.06 -2.61 -3.05
C GLY A 138 5.82 -4.11 -2.84
N SER A 139 6.82 -4.91 -3.11
CA SER A 139 6.89 -6.36 -2.83
C SER A 139 8.29 -6.87 -3.13
N VAL A 140 8.69 -7.97 -2.49
CA VAL A 140 9.85 -8.77 -2.93
C VAL A 140 9.72 -9.23 -4.38
N ALA A 141 8.50 -9.37 -4.88
CA ALA A 141 8.18 -9.69 -6.28
C ALA A 141 8.67 -8.63 -7.30
N GLY A 142 8.97 -7.42 -6.84
CA GLY A 142 9.55 -6.36 -7.68
C GLY A 142 11.06 -6.51 -7.90
N ASP A 143 11.73 -7.39 -7.18
CA ASP A 143 13.18 -7.61 -7.29
C ASP A 143 13.51 -8.75 -8.27
N ALA A 144 12.65 -9.77 -8.36
CA ALA A 144 12.82 -10.90 -9.25
C ALA A 144 11.46 -11.51 -9.62
N ALA A 145 11.32 -11.87 -10.89
CA ALA A 145 10.12 -12.55 -11.38
C ALA A 145 10.07 -14.02 -10.93
N TYR A 146 8.87 -14.55 -10.82
CA TYR A 146 8.59 -15.96 -10.58
C TYR A 146 7.54 -16.49 -11.56
N ALA A 147 7.51 -17.80 -11.75
CA ALA A 147 6.61 -18.46 -12.72
C ALA A 147 5.13 -18.06 -12.45
N GLY A 148 4.43 -17.67 -13.50
CA GLY A 148 3.04 -17.23 -13.46
C GLY A 148 2.80 -15.86 -12.79
N GLY A 149 3.82 -15.21 -12.24
CA GLY A 149 3.70 -13.92 -11.57
C GLY A 149 4.19 -12.73 -12.38
N ASN A 150 4.51 -12.91 -13.64
CA ASN A 150 5.19 -11.96 -14.53
C ASN A 150 4.61 -10.53 -14.52
N VAL A 151 3.31 -10.36 -14.79
CA VAL A 151 2.68 -9.02 -14.80
C VAL A 151 2.63 -8.41 -13.39
N TYR A 152 2.29 -9.21 -12.36
CA TYR A 152 2.36 -8.72 -10.98
C TYR A 152 3.79 -8.26 -10.63
N CYS A 153 4.80 -9.08 -10.93
CA CYS A 153 6.21 -8.75 -10.70
C CYS A 153 6.60 -7.46 -11.45
N ALA A 154 6.18 -7.31 -12.71
CA ALA A 154 6.41 -6.10 -13.50
C ALA A 154 5.77 -4.88 -12.84
N THR A 155 4.53 -4.98 -12.33
CA THR A 155 3.90 -3.86 -11.62
C THR A 155 4.66 -3.49 -10.34
N LYS A 156 5.19 -4.46 -9.60
CA LYS A 156 5.96 -4.20 -8.37
C LYS A 156 7.38 -3.71 -8.64
N ALA A 157 8.00 -4.12 -9.75
CA ALA A 157 9.23 -3.51 -10.26
C ALA A 157 8.99 -2.05 -10.67
N ALA A 158 7.85 -1.75 -11.31
CA ALA A 158 7.45 -0.39 -11.62
C ALA A 158 7.27 0.46 -10.34
N VAL A 159 6.65 -0.07 -9.28
CA VAL A 159 6.53 0.65 -7.98
C VAL A 159 7.91 1.00 -7.42
N LYS A 160 8.90 0.10 -7.53
CA LYS A 160 10.28 0.40 -7.12
C LYS A 160 10.84 1.56 -7.94
N ALA A 161 10.79 1.48 -9.28
CA ALA A 161 11.31 2.52 -10.16
C ALA A 161 10.60 3.88 -9.95
N ILE A 162 9.28 3.88 -9.73
CA ILE A 162 8.49 5.08 -9.43
C ILE A 162 8.93 5.68 -8.09
N SER A 163 9.18 4.84 -7.08
CA SER A 163 9.65 5.32 -5.76
C SER A 163 11.03 5.96 -5.86
N ASP A 164 11.94 5.34 -6.60
CA ASP A 164 13.30 5.86 -6.83
C ASP A 164 13.26 7.19 -7.62
N GLY A 165 12.46 7.24 -8.70
CA GLY A 165 12.27 8.45 -9.50
C GLY A 165 11.66 9.61 -8.70
N LEU A 166 10.59 9.33 -7.95
CA LEU A 166 9.98 10.36 -7.09
C LEU A 166 10.95 10.88 -6.04
N ARG A 167 11.81 10.02 -5.46
CA ARG A 167 12.83 10.44 -4.50
C ARG A 167 13.84 11.39 -5.12
N ILE A 168 14.21 11.18 -6.39
CA ILE A 168 15.06 12.08 -7.16
C ILE A 168 14.33 13.43 -7.37
N ASP A 169 13.07 13.38 -7.81
CA ASP A 169 12.29 14.58 -8.11
C ASP A 169 12.10 15.49 -6.90
N VAL A 170 11.95 14.91 -5.69
CA VAL A 170 11.72 15.67 -4.44
C VAL A 170 12.99 15.94 -3.64
N ALA A 171 14.18 15.55 -4.12
CA ALA A 171 15.45 15.66 -3.37
C ALA A 171 15.81 17.11 -2.96
N HIS A 172 15.23 18.10 -3.61
CA HIS A 172 15.39 19.53 -3.27
C HIS A 172 14.47 19.98 -2.10
N THR A 173 13.70 19.06 -1.51
CA THR A 173 12.73 19.30 -0.42
C THR A 173 13.04 18.41 0.80
N LYS A 174 12.24 18.57 1.87
CA LYS A 174 12.23 17.65 3.02
C LYS A 174 11.19 16.51 2.86
N VAL A 175 10.63 16.34 1.69
CA VAL A 175 9.68 15.24 1.41
C VAL A 175 10.46 13.94 1.27
N ARG A 176 10.01 12.90 1.99
CA ARG A 176 10.65 11.58 2.00
C ARG A 176 9.85 10.58 1.17
N VAL A 177 10.53 9.57 0.62
CA VAL A 177 9.89 8.49 -0.15
C VAL A 177 10.47 7.14 0.27
N THR A 178 9.61 6.27 0.79
CA THR A 178 9.97 4.91 1.22
C THR A 178 9.24 3.87 0.36
N ASN A 179 9.95 2.84 -0.07
CA ASN A 179 9.38 1.64 -0.66
C ASN A 179 9.46 0.49 0.35
N VAL A 180 8.34 0.05 0.91
CA VAL A 180 8.27 -1.13 1.78
C VAL A 180 7.98 -2.34 0.91
N LYS A 181 8.84 -3.35 0.94
CA LYS A 181 8.76 -4.56 0.12
C LYS A 181 8.48 -5.79 0.97
N PRO A 182 7.22 -6.13 1.25
CA PRO A 182 6.91 -7.35 1.97
C PRO A 182 7.09 -8.60 1.11
N GLY A 183 7.40 -9.70 1.80
CA GLY A 183 7.33 -11.07 1.27
C GLY A 183 5.92 -11.63 1.31
N LEU A 184 5.78 -12.87 1.80
CA LEU A 184 4.48 -13.53 1.99
C LEU A 184 3.76 -12.93 3.19
N VAL A 185 2.65 -12.25 2.94
CA VAL A 185 1.77 -11.67 3.96
C VAL A 185 0.41 -12.36 3.87
N GLU A 186 -0.02 -13.00 4.95
CA GLU A 186 -1.34 -13.63 5.00
C GLU A 186 -2.42 -12.56 5.18
N THR A 187 -3.19 -12.37 4.13
CA THR A 187 -4.30 -11.41 4.04
C THR A 187 -5.32 -11.94 3.03
N ASN A 188 -6.38 -11.19 2.78
CA ASN A 188 -7.32 -11.51 1.69
C ASN A 188 -6.70 -11.41 0.27
N PHE A 189 -5.41 -11.09 0.16
CA PHE A 189 -4.72 -10.92 -1.12
C PHE A 189 -4.71 -12.19 -1.97
N SER A 190 -4.43 -13.36 -1.36
CA SER A 190 -4.42 -14.64 -2.08
C SER A 190 -5.81 -15.03 -2.56
N ASN A 191 -6.88 -14.77 -1.80
CA ASN A 191 -8.25 -15.00 -2.24
C ASN A 191 -8.61 -14.11 -3.44
N VAL A 192 -8.18 -12.85 -3.43
CA VAL A 192 -8.35 -11.93 -4.57
C VAL A 192 -7.58 -12.43 -5.79
N ARG A 193 -6.34 -12.91 -5.60
CA ARG A 193 -5.49 -13.42 -6.66
C ARG A 193 -6.11 -14.61 -7.39
N PHE A 194 -6.70 -15.53 -6.64
CA PHE A 194 -7.27 -16.78 -7.18
C PHE A 194 -8.79 -16.70 -7.39
N HIS A 195 -9.36 -15.50 -7.59
CA HIS A 195 -10.77 -15.29 -7.90
C HIS A 195 -11.75 -15.95 -6.89
N GLY A 196 -11.32 -16.04 -5.61
CA GLY A 196 -12.12 -16.64 -4.54
C GLY A 196 -11.89 -18.14 -4.35
N ASP A 197 -10.94 -18.74 -5.04
CA ASP A 197 -10.51 -20.14 -4.78
C ASP A 197 -9.70 -20.19 -3.47
N ASN A 198 -10.41 -20.44 -2.38
CA ASN A 198 -9.83 -20.50 -1.04
C ASN A 198 -8.81 -21.65 -0.92
N ALA A 199 -9.02 -22.79 -1.60
CA ALA A 199 -8.13 -23.92 -1.52
C ALA A 199 -6.74 -23.58 -2.12
N ARG A 200 -6.70 -22.88 -3.25
CA ARG A 200 -5.45 -22.35 -3.83
C ARG A 200 -4.83 -21.26 -2.94
N ALA A 201 -5.65 -20.38 -2.36
CA ALA A 201 -5.18 -19.31 -1.49
C ALA A 201 -4.48 -19.86 -0.24
N ASP A 202 -5.06 -20.86 0.43
CA ASP A 202 -4.52 -21.49 1.63
C ASP A 202 -3.20 -22.23 1.36
N GLN A 203 -3.04 -22.82 0.17
CA GLN A 203 -1.82 -23.50 -0.24
C GLN A 203 -0.58 -22.59 -0.26
N VAL A 204 -0.78 -21.28 -0.49
CA VAL A 204 0.32 -20.30 -0.53
C VAL A 204 1.07 -20.24 0.79
N TYR A 205 0.38 -20.39 1.90
CA TYR A 205 0.94 -20.24 3.26
C TYR A 205 1.24 -21.56 3.95
N ARG A 206 0.95 -22.70 3.32
CA ARG A 206 1.16 -24.02 3.93
C ARG A 206 2.62 -24.26 4.28
N GLY A 207 2.90 -24.70 5.51
CA GLY A 207 4.24 -25.02 5.99
C GLY A 207 5.16 -23.82 6.23
N ILE A 208 4.58 -22.63 6.42
CA ILE A 208 5.31 -21.41 6.80
C ILE A 208 4.46 -20.59 7.76
N THR A 209 5.09 -19.85 8.66
CA THR A 209 4.45 -18.77 9.40
C THR A 209 4.63 -17.48 8.58
N PRO A 210 3.60 -17.00 7.86
CA PRO A 210 3.71 -15.81 7.04
C PRO A 210 3.75 -14.54 7.89
N LEU A 211 4.12 -13.42 7.27
CA LEU A 211 3.83 -12.11 7.83
C LEU A 211 2.32 -11.88 7.85
N ASN A 212 1.87 -10.98 8.71
CA ASN A 212 0.53 -10.43 8.70
C ASN A 212 0.54 -8.93 8.35
N GLY A 213 -0.63 -8.31 8.28
CA GLY A 213 -0.75 -6.89 7.92
C GLY A 213 -0.09 -5.96 8.93
N ASP A 214 -0.11 -6.33 10.22
CA ASP A 214 0.45 -5.51 11.31
C ASP A 214 1.98 -5.50 11.27
N ASP A 215 2.64 -6.61 10.90
CA ASP A 215 4.10 -6.68 10.75
C ASP A 215 4.59 -5.66 9.71
N VAL A 216 3.88 -5.55 8.58
CA VAL A 216 4.22 -4.59 7.53
C VAL A 216 3.87 -3.16 7.96
N ALA A 217 2.79 -2.98 8.69
CA ALA A 217 2.37 -1.68 9.21
C ALA A 217 3.37 -1.12 10.22
N ASP A 218 3.94 -1.95 11.08
CA ASP A 218 5.00 -1.55 12.04
C ASP A 218 6.24 -1.04 11.30
N VAL A 219 6.64 -1.68 10.22
CA VAL A 219 7.77 -1.21 9.38
C VAL A 219 7.44 0.10 8.69
N ALA A 220 6.23 0.25 8.15
CA ALA A 220 5.78 1.50 7.54
C ALA A 220 5.77 2.65 8.57
N TYR A 221 5.28 2.37 9.79
CA TYR A 221 5.30 3.34 10.88
C TYR A 221 6.71 3.68 11.36
N TYR A 222 7.60 2.69 11.47
CA TYR A 222 9.02 2.93 11.77
C TYR A 222 9.64 3.91 10.76
N ALA A 223 9.43 3.69 9.49
CA ALA A 223 9.91 4.60 8.44
C ALA A 223 9.31 6.01 8.58
N ALA A 224 8.00 6.12 8.89
CA ALA A 224 7.32 7.40 9.10
C ALA A 224 7.84 8.14 10.32
N SER A 225 8.18 7.42 11.41
CA SER A 225 8.63 7.98 12.68
C SER A 225 10.12 8.35 12.71
N ALA A 226 10.88 7.98 11.69
CA ALA A 226 12.30 8.35 11.59
C ALA A 226 12.49 9.89 11.62
N PRO A 227 13.61 10.40 12.18
CA PRO A 227 13.91 11.83 12.17
C PRO A 227 13.83 12.43 10.76
N GLU A 228 13.45 13.70 10.66
CA GLU A 228 13.18 14.37 9.37
C GLU A 228 14.35 14.30 8.37
N HIS A 229 15.58 14.30 8.86
CA HIS A 229 16.79 14.22 8.03
C HIS A 229 17.15 12.78 7.61
N VAL A 230 16.39 11.77 8.10
CA VAL A 230 16.63 10.35 7.80
C VAL A 230 15.72 9.90 6.68
N GLN A 231 16.31 9.51 5.56
CA GLN A 231 15.61 8.91 4.42
C GLN A 231 15.76 7.38 4.47
N ILE A 232 14.71 6.69 4.91
CA ILE A 232 14.63 5.23 4.76
C ILE A 232 14.09 4.98 3.36
N ALA A 233 14.98 4.68 2.41
CA ALA A 233 14.63 4.60 1.00
C ALA A 233 13.86 3.33 0.65
N GLU A 234 14.28 2.20 1.21
CA GLU A 234 13.70 0.89 0.92
C GLU A 234 13.84 -0.03 2.13
N VAL A 235 12.80 -0.85 2.38
CA VAL A 235 12.84 -1.89 3.42
C VAL A 235 12.27 -3.18 2.86
N LEU A 236 13.06 -4.25 2.88
CA LEU A 236 12.61 -5.61 2.59
C LEU A 236 12.21 -6.30 3.89
N VAL A 237 10.98 -6.83 3.95
CA VAL A 237 10.42 -7.53 5.12
C VAL A 237 9.98 -8.91 4.69
N LEU A 238 10.59 -9.94 5.23
CA LEU A 238 10.34 -11.34 4.89
C LEU A 238 9.91 -12.14 6.11
N ALA A 239 9.08 -13.15 5.93
CA ALA A 239 8.89 -14.18 6.93
C ALA A 239 10.23 -14.90 7.20
N THR A 240 10.45 -15.37 8.43
CA THR A 240 11.76 -15.93 8.85
C THR A 240 12.27 -17.03 7.92
N HIS A 241 11.37 -17.88 7.41
CA HIS A 241 11.71 -19.00 6.52
C HIS A 241 11.63 -18.64 5.02
N GLN A 242 11.48 -17.37 4.67
CA GLN A 242 11.51 -16.88 3.30
C GLN A 242 12.82 -16.13 3.03
N ALA A 243 13.65 -16.66 2.13
CA ALA A 243 14.93 -16.02 1.77
C ALA A 243 14.79 -14.93 0.69
N ASN A 244 13.84 -15.10 -0.24
CA ASN A 244 13.52 -14.14 -1.31
C ASN A 244 12.12 -14.43 -1.90
N GLY A 245 11.81 -13.90 -3.09
CA GLY A 245 10.52 -14.10 -3.75
C GLY A 245 10.19 -15.55 -4.12
N THR A 246 11.18 -16.43 -4.23
CA THR A 246 11.04 -17.80 -4.75
C THR A 246 11.55 -18.88 -3.81
N VAL A 247 12.50 -18.57 -2.93
CA VAL A 247 13.13 -19.53 -2.02
C VAL A 247 12.47 -19.44 -0.65
N ILE A 248 11.70 -20.47 -0.31
CA ILE A 248 10.96 -20.60 0.94
C ILE A 248 11.20 -21.98 1.50
N HIS A 249 11.64 -22.05 2.75
CA HIS A 249 11.71 -23.32 3.47
C HIS A 249 10.33 -23.61 4.09
N ARG A 250 9.76 -24.77 3.79
CA ARG A 250 8.47 -25.22 4.31
C ARG A 250 8.69 -26.44 5.20
N SER A 251 8.16 -26.41 6.39
CA SER A 251 8.23 -27.53 7.37
C SER A 251 6.91 -28.28 7.44
#